data_eaeaea52c27543605bf51ffb78e86f46
#
_entry.id   eaeaea52c27543605bf51ffb78e86f46
#
_cell.length_a   1.000
_cell.length_b   1.000
_cell.length_c   1.000
_cell.angle_alpha   90.00
_cell.angle_beta   90.00
_cell.angle_gamma   90.00
#
_symmetry.space_group_name_H-M   'P 1'
#
loop_
_entity.id
_entity.type
_entity.pdbx_description
1 polymer ?
#
loop_
_entity_poly.entity_id
_entity_poly.type
_entity_poly.pdbx_seq_one_letter_code
_entity_poly.pdbx_strand_id
1 'polypeptide(L)'
;MADRIVTDLSDVRLRSGMGAAITSEFLQMNSFDICKWEDDFLSGVLTTSVYTSSAGGAATAFAVLAPSASANEWGVIRGVTGATDDQAVALSLPLQCKGDYNAVMAVRYRISAITTVKVEIGFRDTVASQTGTVNALDTPSFSATNGCCWAFDTDATVDTWAAEGVKASSAATGVTLATTAGGAAPVVDTYQTMVVALMEDNAYFSRYSADGRKQGDTIMLTDCNTGSINLAPTVYVQNRAGSASRNIDIDFFKMWQLRRS
;
A
#
# COMPACT_ATOMS: atom_id res chain seq x y z
N MET A 1 22.58 -3.13 -15.76
CA MET A 1 21.61 -2.34 -16.55
C MET A 1 20.50 -1.99 -15.58
N ALA A 2 20.45 -0.76 -15.11
CA ALA A 2 19.37 -0.33 -14.24
C ALA A 2 18.10 -0.34 -15.09
N ASP A 3 17.18 -1.23 -14.77
CA ASP A 3 15.86 -1.23 -15.36
C ASP A 3 15.23 0.13 -15.09
N ARG A 4 14.79 0.74 -16.15
CA ARG A 4 14.10 2.01 -16.15
C ARG A 4 12.85 1.86 -15.29
N ILE A 5 13.00 2.24 -14.03
CA ILE A 5 11.84 2.40 -13.14
C ILE A 5 10.87 3.33 -13.87
N VAL A 6 9.65 2.88 -13.99
CA VAL A 6 8.54 3.64 -14.56
C VAL A 6 8.52 5.03 -13.90
N THR A 7 9.19 5.98 -14.50
CA THR A 7 9.29 7.36 -14.01
C THR A 7 8.19 8.24 -14.59
N ASP A 8 7.37 7.68 -15.47
CA ASP A 8 6.33 8.42 -16.17
C ASP A 8 4.96 7.77 -15.94
N LEU A 9 4.03 8.58 -15.46
CA LEU A 9 2.61 8.23 -15.37
C LEU A 9 2.05 7.68 -16.70
N SER A 10 2.64 8.06 -17.84
CA SER A 10 2.28 7.53 -19.14
C SER A 10 2.49 6.02 -19.24
N ASP A 11 3.51 5.46 -18.60
CA ASP A 11 3.80 4.03 -18.64
C ASP A 11 2.88 3.19 -17.74
N VAL A 12 2.55 3.66 -16.57
CA VAL A 12 1.52 3.05 -15.70
C VAL A 12 0.17 3.04 -16.40
N ARG A 13 -0.10 4.06 -17.16
CA ARG A 13 -1.30 4.36 -17.89
C ARG A 13 -1.58 3.45 -19.08
N LEU A 14 -0.61 3.34 -19.97
CA LEU A 14 -0.76 2.58 -21.22
C LEU A 14 -0.90 1.09 -20.97
N ARG A 15 -0.39 0.60 -19.85
CA ARG A 15 -0.36 -0.83 -19.51
C ARG A 15 -1.43 -1.26 -18.52
N SER A 16 -2.07 -0.32 -17.82
CA SER A 16 -2.88 -0.69 -16.65
C SER A 16 -4.38 -0.76 -16.89
N GLY A 17 -4.88 -0.25 -18.00
CA GLY A 17 -6.34 -0.15 -18.20
C GLY A 17 -7.05 0.64 -17.08
N MET A 18 -6.31 1.40 -16.29
CA MET A 18 -6.88 2.42 -15.41
C MET A 18 -7.68 3.36 -16.28
N GLY A 19 -8.94 3.55 -15.95
CA GLY A 19 -9.91 4.20 -16.82
C GLY A 19 -9.39 5.48 -17.48
N ALA A 20 -9.75 5.71 -18.71
CA ALA A 20 -9.27 6.82 -19.54
C ALA A 20 -9.38 8.20 -18.88
N ALA A 21 -10.25 8.35 -17.86
CA ALA A 21 -10.46 9.57 -17.10
C ALA A 21 -9.25 9.96 -16.23
N ILE A 22 -8.69 9.02 -15.43
CA ILE A 22 -7.49 9.31 -14.62
C ILE A 22 -6.32 9.69 -15.51
N THR A 23 -6.26 9.07 -16.68
CA THR A 23 -5.18 9.21 -17.63
C THR A 23 -5.15 10.54 -18.35
N SER A 24 -6.29 11.01 -18.80
CA SER A 24 -6.37 12.24 -19.59
C SER A 24 -6.12 13.50 -18.76
N GLU A 25 -6.58 13.51 -17.52
CA GLU A 25 -6.37 14.66 -16.62
C GLU A 25 -4.90 14.79 -16.22
N PHE A 26 -4.25 13.71 -15.80
CA PHE A 26 -2.83 13.76 -15.43
C PHE A 26 -1.88 14.10 -16.58
N LEU A 27 -2.23 13.80 -17.84
CA LEU A 27 -1.41 14.16 -19.02
C LEU A 27 -1.48 15.62 -19.39
N GLN A 28 -2.60 16.23 -19.14
CA GLN A 28 -2.82 17.63 -19.48
C GLN A 28 -2.31 18.58 -18.37
N MET A 29 -1.90 18.01 -17.21
CA MET A 29 -1.47 18.79 -16.08
C MET A 29 -0.03 19.26 -16.19
N ASN A 30 0.16 20.53 -15.95
CA ASN A 30 1.46 21.11 -15.67
C ASN A 30 2.03 20.49 -14.39
N SER A 31 3.34 20.28 -14.32
CA SER A 31 4.02 19.78 -13.11
C SER A 31 3.74 20.62 -11.85
N PHE A 32 3.26 21.84 -12.02
CA PHE A 32 2.85 22.73 -10.92
C PHE A 32 1.51 22.34 -10.28
N ASP A 33 0.67 21.58 -10.99
CA ASP A 33 -0.66 21.15 -10.54
C ASP A 33 -0.64 19.83 -9.76
N ILE A 34 0.53 19.18 -9.69
CA ILE A 34 0.71 17.90 -9.01
C ILE A 34 1.64 18.08 -7.81
N CYS A 35 1.21 17.59 -6.66
CA CYS A 35 2.07 17.33 -5.52
C CYS A 35 2.56 15.89 -5.60
N LYS A 36 3.89 15.69 -5.67
CA LYS A 36 4.50 14.38 -5.84
C LYS A 36 5.51 14.14 -4.72
N TRP A 37 5.49 12.95 -4.19
CA TRP A 37 6.50 12.40 -3.30
C TRP A 37 6.99 11.06 -3.85
N GLU A 38 8.30 10.90 -3.96
CA GLU A 38 8.95 9.65 -4.38
C GLU A 38 10.16 9.41 -3.49
N ASP A 39 10.31 8.19 -3.02
CA ASP A 39 11.48 7.76 -2.27
C ASP A 39 11.86 6.34 -2.69
N ASP A 40 13.11 6.16 -3.06
CA ASP A 40 13.76 4.89 -3.34
C ASP A 40 14.77 4.51 -2.24
N PHE A 41 14.73 5.23 -1.13
CA PHE A 41 15.49 5.00 0.09
C PHE A 41 17.02 4.93 -0.09
N LEU A 42 17.55 5.53 -1.15
CA LEU A 42 19.00 5.57 -1.43
C LEU A 42 19.79 6.46 -0.45
N SER A 43 19.11 7.28 0.34
CA SER A 43 19.75 8.18 1.31
C SER A 43 20.46 7.47 2.47
N GLY A 44 20.24 6.16 2.62
CA GLY A 44 20.81 5.38 3.73
C GLY A 44 20.15 5.62 5.09
N VAL A 45 19.19 6.54 5.18
CA VAL A 45 18.45 6.88 6.40
C VAL A 45 17.00 7.11 6.06
N LEU A 46 16.07 6.50 6.82
CA LEU A 46 14.65 6.82 6.71
C LEU A 46 14.39 8.24 7.24
N THR A 47 13.85 9.12 6.41
CA THR A 47 13.60 10.52 6.77
C THR A 47 12.40 10.63 7.72
N THR A 48 12.67 10.70 9.02
CA THR A 48 11.62 10.73 10.07
C THR A 48 10.79 12.01 10.09
N SER A 49 11.23 13.08 9.43
CA SER A 49 10.41 14.28 9.25
C SER A 49 9.29 14.10 8.20
N VAL A 50 9.38 13.04 7.40
CA VAL A 50 8.41 12.72 6.35
C VAL A 50 7.64 11.45 6.69
N TYR A 51 8.36 10.41 7.13
CA TYR A 51 7.75 9.14 7.49
C TYR A 51 7.52 9.03 8.98
N THR A 52 6.35 8.52 9.35
CA THR A 52 6.10 8.01 10.69
C THR A 52 6.14 6.49 10.63
N SER A 53 7.03 5.89 11.41
CA SER A 53 7.07 4.44 11.59
C SER A 53 6.69 4.09 13.03
N SER A 54 5.84 3.09 13.22
CA SER A 54 5.48 2.56 14.52
C SER A 54 5.72 1.06 14.57
N ALA A 55 6.06 0.57 15.75
CA ALA A 55 6.29 -0.84 16.01
C ALA A 55 5.72 -1.22 17.37
N GLY A 56 5.00 -2.33 17.45
CA GLY A 56 4.36 -2.84 18.67
C GLY A 56 5.14 -3.99 19.29
N GLY A 57 5.27 -3.98 20.60
CA GLY A 57 5.94 -5.04 21.35
C GLY A 57 7.41 -5.21 20.96
N ALA A 58 7.78 -6.41 20.49
CA ALA A 58 9.14 -6.73 20.02
C ALA A 58 9.34 -6.49 18.51
N ALA A 59 8.40 -5.82 17.84
CA ALA A 59 8.55 -5.45 16.44
C ALA A 59 9.64 -4.38 16.28
N THR A 60 10.28 -4.36 15.11
CA THR A 60 11.29 -3.36 14.75
C THR A 60 10.72 -2.40 13.70
N ALA A 61 10.73 -1.12 14.02
CA ALA A 61 10.31 -0.05 13.12
C ALA A 61 11.07 -0.09 11.79
N PHE A 62 10.47 0.46 10.73
CA PHE A 62 11.11 0.54 9.44
C PHE A 62 12.45 1.27 9.50
N ALA A 63 13.46 0.65 8.93
CA ALA A 63 14.80 1.20 8.81
C ALA A 63 15.41 0.80 7.47
N VAL A 64 16.35 1.61 6.98
CA VAL A 64 17.09 1.28 5.75
C VAL A 64 17.94 0.04 6.01
N LEU A 65 17.86 -0.92 5.09
CA LEU A 65 18.71 -2.10 5.12
C LEU A 65 20.15 -1.69 4.76
N ALA A 66 21.08 -2.06 5.62
CA ALA A 66 22.48 -1.95 5.26
C ALA A 66 22.76 -2.84 4.04
N PRO A 67 23.48 -2.34 3.01
CA PRO A 67 23.85 -3.15 1.87
C PRO A 67 24.65 -4.37 2.34
N SER A 68 24.15 -5.56 2.04
CA SER A 68 24.92 -6.76 2.29
C SER A 68 25.75 -7.07 1.05
N ALA A 69 27.00 -7.49 1.25
CA ALA A 69 27.90 -7.86 0.16
C ALA A 69 27.36 -9.00 -0.73
N SER A 70 26.35 -9.71 -0.26
CA SER A 70 25.73 -10.85 -0.96
C SER A 70 24.41 -10.51 -1.67
N ALA A 71 23.81 -9.35 -1.44
CA ALA A 71 22.43 -9.11 -1.88
C ALA A 71 22.26 -7.98 -2.90
N ASN A 72 23.26 -7.17 -3.23
CA ASN A 72 23.11 -6.03 -4.16
C ASN A 72 21.84 -5.18 -3.97
N GLU A 73 21.32 -5.15 -2.74
CA GLU A 73 20.05 -4.47 -2.40
C GLU A 73 20.40 -3.09 -1.84
N TRP A 74 20.26 -2.09 -2.68
CA TRP A 74 20.38 -0.69 -2.33
C TRP A 74 18.99 -0.05 -2.33
N GLY A 75 18.78 0.89 -1.42
CA GLY A 75 17.52 1.63 -1.42
C GLY A 75 16.32 0.81 -0.94
N VAL A 76 16.51 -0.09 0.02
CA VAL A 76 15.44 -0.89 0.61
C VAL A 76 15.30 -0.57 2.08
N ILE A 77 14.08 -0.36 2.52
CA ILE A 77 13.75 -0.30 3.96
C ILE A 77 13.05 -1.58 4.40
N ARG A 78 13.32 -2.02 5.61
CA ARG A 78 12.71 -3.20 6.22
C ARG A 78 11.96 -2.83 7.50
N GLY A 79 10.72 -3.30 7.59
CA GLY A 79 9.96 -3.41 8.83
C GLY A 79 9.91 -4.87 9.28
N VAL A 80 9.99 -5.10 10.58
CA VAL A 80 9.98 -6.46 11.15
C VAL A 80 8.92 -6.54 12.23
N THR A 81 7.96 -7.46 12.12
CA THR A 81 7.02 -7.74 13.19
C THR A 81 7.74 -8.43 14.35
N GLY A 82 7.19 -8.39 15.55
CA GLY A 82 7.62 -9.30 16.59
C GLY A 82 7.19 -10.74 16.28
N ALA A 83 7.72 -11.68 17.08
CA ALA A 83 7.41 -13.10 16.95
C ALA A 83 6.12 -13.51 17.68
N THR A 84 5.48 -12.60 18.39
CA THR A 84 4.23 -12.85 19.11
C THR A 84 3.05 -12.44 18.23
N ASP A 85 1.92 -13.10 18.41
CA ASP A 85 0.66 -12.76 17.76
C ASP A 85 0.29 -11.29 17.95
N ASP A 86 -0.35 -10.71 16.93
CA ASP A 86 -0.78 -9.30 16.87
C ASP A 86 0.36 -8.25 16.92
N GLN A 87 1.62 -8.63 16.98
CA GLN A 87 2.71 -7.66 16.90
C GLN A 87 2.84 -7.12 15.47
N ALA A 88 2.80 -5.81 15.35
CA ALA A 88 2.71 -5.13 14.06
C ALA A 88 3.77 -4.05 13.88
N VAL A 89 4.07 -3.75 12.63
CA VAL A 89 4.86 -2.60 12.20
C VAL A 89 4.13 -1.85 11.10
N ALA A 90 4.15 -0.52 11.17
CA ALA A 90 3.54 0.35 10.18
C ALA A 90 4.48 1.47 9.74
N LEU A 91 4.35 1.85 8.47
CA LEU A 91 4.98 3.02 7.86
C LEU A 91 3.91 3.88 7.23
N SER A 92 3.89 5.18 7.53
CA SER A 92 2.93 6.11 6.93
C SER A 92 3.58 7.43 6.53
N LEU A 93 3.07 8.03 5.46
CA LEU A 93 3.22 9.47 5.20
C LEU A 93 2.22 10.25 6.05
N PRO A 94 2.34 11.60 6.16
CA PRO A 94 1.38 12.43 6.86
C PRO A 94 -0.05 12.34 6.30
N LEU A 95 -1.03 12.74 7.12
CA LEU A 95 -2.44 12.89 6.74
C LEU A 95 -2.63 14.07 5.77
N GLN A 96 -2.43 13.85 4.48
CA GLN A 96 -2.49 14.92 3.47
C GLN A 96 -3.14 14.50 2.15
N CYS A 97 -3.44 13.23 1.98
CA CYS A 97 -4.05 12.71 0.76
C CYS A 97 -5.57 12.75 0.84
N LYS A 98 -6.22 13.14 -0.25
CA LYS A 98 -7.68 13.20 -0.35
C LYS A 98 -8.18 12.58 -1.64
N GLY A 99 -9.37 11.99 -1.59
CA GLY A 99 -10.08 11.55 -2.79
C GLY A 99 -10.40 12.71 -3.72
N ASP A 100 -10.82 13.85 -3.19
CA ASP A 100 -11.10 15.09 -3.95
C ASP A 100 -9.88 15.61 -4.73
N TYR A 101 -8.67 15.18 -4.37
CA TYR A 101 -7.42 15.56 -5.03
C TYR A 101 -6.84 14.44 -5.90
N ASN A 102 -7.62 13.39 -6.15
CA ASN A 102 -7.21 12.24 -6.96
C ASN A 102 -5.85 11.68 -6.49
N ALA A 103 -5.75 11.36 -5.19
CA ALA A 103 -4.51 10.89 -4.61
C ALA A 103 -4.21 9.46 -5.06
N VAL A 104 -2.95 9.19 -5.39
CA VAL A 104 -2.48 7.87 -5.80
C VAL A 104 -1.23 7.51 -5.01
N MET A 105 -1.16 6.26 -4.55
CA MET A 105 0.06 5.68 -4.01
C MET A 105 0.48 4.46 -4.80
N ALA A 106 1.79 4.25 -4.89
CA ALA A 106 2.39 3.04 -5.43
C ALA A 106 3.53 2.59 -4.51
N VAL A 107 3.53 1.33 -4.14
CA VAL A 107 4.54 0.74 -3.26
C VAL A 107 5.05 -0.54 -3.91
N ARG A 108 6.37 -0.65 -4.08
CA ARG A 108 7.03 -1.90 -4.44
C ARG A 108 7.58 -2.54 -3.19
N TYR A 109 7.12 -3.74 -2.91
CA TYR A 109 7.39 -4.45 -1.68
C TYR A 109 7.64 -5.94 -1.94
N ARG A 110 8.25 -6.61 -0.96
CA ARG A 110 8.26 -8.07 -0.83
C ARG A 110 8.06 -8.46 0.63
N ILE A 111 7.57 -9.66 0.87
CA ILE A 111 7.39 -10.23 2.21
C ILE A 111 8.17 -11.53 2.36
N SER A 112 8.70 -11.78 3.55
CA SER A 112 9.50 -12.98 3.84
C SER A 112 8.68 -14.25 4.06
N ALA A 113 7.37 -14.13 4.27
CA ALA A 113 6.47 -15.26 4.49
C ALA A 113 5.04 -14.89 4.10
N ILE A 114 4.27 -15.88 3.68
CA ILE A 114 2.84 -15.77 3.34
C ILE A 114 1.98 -16.63 4.27
N THR A 115 2.54 -17.06 5.39
CA THR A 115 1.84 -17.79 6.43
C THR A 115 1.87 -17.00 7.72
N THR A 116 0.79 -17.01 8.47
CA THR A 116 0.67 -16.31 9.75
C THR A 116 1.04 -14.81 9.67
N VAL A 117 0.55 -14.13 8.62
CA VAL A 117 0.85 -12.73 8.35
C VAL A 117 -0.40 -12.01 7.84
N LYS A 118 -0.52 -10.75 8.24
CA LYS A 118 -1.43 -9.79 7.63
C LYS A 118 -0.64 -8.65 7.05
N VAL A 119 -1.01 -8.21 5.85
CA VAL A 119 -0.39 -7.07 5.16
C VAL A 119 -1.48 -6.15 4.64
N GLU A 120 -1.34 -4.85 4.87
CA GLU A 120 -2.20 -3.83 4.29
C GLU A 120 -1.38 -2.75 3.61
N ILE A 121 -1.78 -2.34 2.39
CA ILE A 121 -1.14 -1.29 1.61
C ILE A 121 -2.23 -0.39 1.04
N GLY A 122 -2.30 0.87 1.49
CA GLY A 122 -3.35 1.78 1.07
C GLY A 122 -3.38 3.09 1.83
N PHE A 123 -4.57 3.64 1.97
CA PHE A 123 -4.83 4.90 2.64
C PHE A 123 -5.68 4.70 3.88
N ARG A 124 -5.38 5.44 4.95
CA ARG A 124 -6.15 5.38 6.20
C ARG A 124 -6.19 6.73 6.90
N ASP A 125 -7.15 6.91 7.78
CA ASP A 125 -7.36 8.13 8.56
C ASP A 125 -6.49 8.25 9.83
N THR A 126 -5.53 7.35 10.01
CA THR A 126 -4.64 7.34 11.18
C THR A 126 -3.20 7.09 10.73
N VAL A 127 -2.26 7.87 11.24
CA VAL A 127 -0.84 7.75 10.91
C VAL A 127 -0.20 6.62 11.72
N ALA A 128 0.50 5.71 11.04
CA ALA A 128 1.35 4.65 11.60
C ALA A 128 0.77 3.97 12.86
N SER A 129 -0.51 3.60 12.80
CA SER A 129 -1.14 2.87 13.90
C SER A 129 -0.66 1.42 13.94
N GLN A 130 -0.59 0.86 15.14
CA GLN A 130 -0.31 -0.57 15.36
C GLN A 130 -1.53 -1.46 15.14
N THR A 131 -2.70 -0.87 14.87
CA THR A 131 -3.88 -1.57 14.40
C THR A 131 -4.01 -1.39 12.90
N GLY A 132 -4.36 -2.42 12.15
CA GLY A 132 -4.62 -2.34 10.71
C GLY A 132 -5.83 -1.45 10.38
N THR A 133 -6.13 -1.28 9.11
CA THR A 133 -7.37 -0.64 8.62
C THR A 133 -8.54 -1.61 8.76
N VAL A 134 -8.29 -2.87 8.44
CA VAL A 134 -9.25 -3.99 8.45
C VAL A 134 -8.97 -4.87 9.65
N ASN A 135 -10.00 -5.31 10.37
CA ASN A 135 -9.85 -6.29 11.45
C ASN A 135 -9.98 -7.72 10.90
N ALA A 136 -10.97 -7.97 10.05
CA ALA A 136 -11.23 -9.27 9.44
C ALA A 136 -11.68 -9.12 7.99
N LEU A 137 -11.31 -10.09 7.13
CA LEU A 137 -11.64 -10.10 5.70
C LEU A 137 -12.88 -10.95 5.39
N ASP A 138 -13.10 -12.06 6.07
CA ASP A 138 -14.23 -12.97 5.79
C ASP A 138 -15.61 -12.35 6.04
N THR A 139 -15.68 -11.55 7.10
CA THR A 139 -16.80 -10.66 7.37
C THR A 139 -16.18 -9.29 7.59
N PRO A 140 -16.12 -8.44 6.56
CA PRO A 140 -15.36 -7.21 6.63
C PRO A 140 -15.71 -6.37 7.85
N SER A 141 -14.73 -6.18 8.71
CA SER A 141 -14.81 -5.29 9.86
C SER A 141 -13.57 -4.41 9.91
N PHE A 142 -13.71 -3.19 10.40
CA PHE A 142 -12.70 -2.15 10.28
C PHE A 142 -12.36 -1.54 11.63
N SER A 143 -11.10 -1.20 11.82
CA SER A 143 -10.63 -0.37 12.92
C SER A 143 -10.50 1.11 12.50
N ALA A 144 -10.35 1.38 11.22
CA ALA A 144 -10.37 2.73 10.67
C ALA A 144 -11.81 3.23 10.50
N THR A 145 -12.02 4.55 10.59
CA THR A 145 -13.29 5.19 10.26
C THR A 145 -13.40 5.48 8.76
N ASN A 146 -12.28 5.87 8.12
CA ASN A 146 -12.16 6.07 6.68
C ASN A 146 -10.83 5.49 6.18
N GLY A 147 -10.88 4.85 5.03
CA GLY A 147 -9.68 4.32 4.40
C GLY A 147 -9.98 3.27 3.36
N CYS A 148 -8.96 2.91 2.62
CA CYS A 148 -9.02 1.84 1.64
C CYS A 148 -7.64 1.22 1.46
N CYS A 149 -7.57 -0.09 1.31
CA CYS A 149 -6.30 -0.78 1.17
C CYS A 149 -6.42 -2.10 0.39
N TRP A 150 -5.33 -2.51 -0.23
CA TRP A 150 -5.08 -3.90 -0.46
C TRP A 150 -4.83 -4.57 0.89
N ALA A 151 -5.55 -5.63 1.20
CA ALA A 151 -5.37 -6.42 2.40
C ALA A 151 -5.15 -7.89 2.06
N PHE A 152 -4.19 -8.50 2.73
CA PHE A 152 -3.92 -9.93 2.73
C PHE A 152 -3.87 -10.40 4.18
N ASP A 153 -4.59 -11.45 4.50
CA ASP A 153 -4.68 -11.95 5.88
C ASP A 153 -4.80 -13.47 5.89
N THR A 154 -3.87 -14.14 6.56
CA THR A 154 -3.84 -15.60 6.67
C THR A 154 -4.82 -16.17 7.70
N ASP A 155 -5.50 -15.32 8.46
CA ASP A 155 -6.63 -15.73 9.31
C ASP A 155 -7.96 -15.77 8.53
N ALA A 156 -7.96 -15.29 7.29
CA ALA A 156 -9.10 -15.39 6.41
C ALA A 156 -9.26 -16.82 5.85
N THR A 157 -10.49 -17.18 5.50
CA THR A 157 -10.79 -18.50 4.90
C THR A 157 -10.04 -18.71 3.58
N VAL A 158 -9.70 -17.63 2.89
CA VAL A 158 -8.99 -17.67 1.61
C VAL A 158 -7.79 -16.73 1.65
N ASP A 159 -6.59 -17.30 1.52
CA ASP A 159 -5.32 -16.57 1.53
C ASP A 159 -5.06 -15.86 0.20
N THR A 160 -5.85 -14.82 -0.08
CA THR A 160 -5.72 -13.99 -1.29
C THR A 160 -5.80 -12.51 -0.96
N TRP A 161 -5.26 -11.67 -1.85
CA TRP A 161 -5.45 -10.24 -1.74
C TRP A 161 -6.93 -9.85 -1.86
N ALA A 162 -7.39 -8.98 -0.98
CA ALA A 162 -8.68 -8.34 -1.03
C ALA A 162 -8.52 -6.82 -1.22
N ALA A 163 -9.41 -6.21 -1.96
CA ALA A 163 -9.58 -4.76 -1.99
C ALA A 163 -10.64 -4.40 -0.94
N GLU A 164 -10.24 -3.60 0.05
CA GLU A 164 -11.09 -3.25 1.18
C GLU A 164 -11.22 -1.73 1.30
N GLY A 165 -12.39 -1.28 1.74
CA GLY A 165 -12.66 0.14 1.94
C GLY A 165 -13.67 0.38 3.05
N VAL A 166 -13.54 1.51 3.74
CA VAL A 166 -14.42 1.93 4.82
C VAL A 166 -14.69 3.44 4.72
N LYS A 167 -15.95 3.81 4.83
CA LYS A 167 -16.44 5.19 4.87
C LYS A 167 -17.32 5.38 6.09
N ALA A 168 -16.95 6.30 6.97
CA ALA A 168 -17.67 6.59 8.19
C ALA A 168 -17.99 5.32 9.03
N SER A 169 -16.99 4.43 9.17
CA SER A 169 -17.09 3.13 9.87
C SER A 169 -18.01 2.09 9.22
N SER A 170 -18.46 2.32 7.98
CA SER A 170 -19.26 1.38 7.21
C SER A 170 -18.44 0.80 6.06
N ALA A 171 -18.58 -0.50 5.79
CA ALA A 171 -17.89 -1.14 4.68
C ALA A 171 -18.27 -0.49 3.34
N ALA A 172 -17.30 -0.34 2.46
CA ALA A 172 -17.50 0.14 1.10
C ALA A 172 -18.39 -0.82 0.29
N THR A 173 -18.98 -0.30 -0.78
CA THR A 173 -19.70 -1.12 -1.73
C THR A 173 -18.71 -1.74 -2.74
N GLY A 174 -18.85 -3.05 -2.96
CA GLY A 174 -17.99 -3.77 -3.90
C GLY A 174 -16.73 -4.37 -3.25
N VAL A 175 -16.65 -4.41 -1.92
CA VAL A 175 -15.63 -5.18 -1.20
C VAL A 175 -15.60 -6.60 -1.74
N THR A 176 -14.49 -6.97 -2.33
CA THR A 176 -14.32 -8.28 -2.94
C THR A 176 -13.04 -8.92 -2.47
N LEU A 177 -13.16 -10.12 -1.94
CA LEU A 177 -12.04 -11.05 -1.96
C LEU A 177 -11.53 -11.09 -3.41
N ALA A 178 -10.26 -10.83 -3.61
CA ALA A 178 -9.66 -10.73 -4.94
C ALA A 178 -9.68 -12.07 -5.75
N THR A 179 -10.43 -13.06 -5.28
CA THR A 179 -10.63 -14.37 -5.94
C THR A 179 -11.21 -14.25 -7.36
N THR A 180 -12.03 -13.23 -7.61
CA THR A 180 -12.64 -13.01 -8.94
C THR A 180 -11.81 -12.13 -9.87
N ALA A 181 -10.86 -11.36 -9.33
CA ALA A 181 -10.04 -10.42 -10.11
C ALA A 181 -8.59 -10.89 -10.28
N GLY A 182 -8.34 -12.19 -10.30
CA GLY A 182 -6.98 -12.73 -10.39
C GLY A 182 -6.19 -12.58 -9.09
N GLY A 183 -6.86 -12.64 -7.96
CA GLY A 183 -6.29 -12.56 -6.63
C GLY A 183 -5.44 -13.77 -6.29
N ALA A 184 -4.18 -13.76 -6.69
CA ALA A 184 -3.21 -14.69 -6.14
C ALA A 184 -2.75 -14.17 -4.77
N ALA A 185 -2.32 -15.08 -3.91
CA ALA A 185 -1.53 -14.75 -2.72
C ALA A 185 -0.27 -13.97 -3.11
N PRO A 186 0.31 -13.18 -2.21
CA PRO A 186 1.66 -12.67 -2.41
C PRO A 186 2.64 -13.84 -2.62
N VAL A 187 3.73 -13.56 -3.35
CA VAL A 187 4.80 -14.54 -3.55
C VAL A 187 5.94 -14.22 -2.59
N VAL A 188 6.36 -15.21 -1.81
CA VAL A 188 7.46 -15.08 -0.84
C VAL A 188 8.72 -14.55 -1.53
N ASP A 189 9.41 -13.62 -0.89
CA ASP A 189 10.68 -13.02 -1.31
C ASP A 189 10.69 -12.48 -2.76
N THR A 190 9.51 -12.17 -3.29
CA THR A 190 9.36 -11.65 -4.65
C THR A 190 8.77 -10.25 -4.61
N TYR A 191 9.45 -9.31 -5.27
CA TYR A 191 8.94 -7.94 -5.37
C TYR A 191 7.66 -7.89 -6.20
N GLN A 192 6.69 -7.18 -5.66
CA GLN A 192 5.42 -6.84 -6.32
C GLN A 192 5.13 -5.36 -6.11
N THR A 193 4.34 -4.76 -6.99
CA THR A 193 3.92 -3.36 -6.84
C THR A 193 2.42 -3.31 -6.65
N MET A 194 1.98 -2.65 -5.57
CA MET A 194 0.59 -2.31 -5.31
C MET A 194 0.35 -0.85 -5.64
N VAL A 195 -0.77 -0.60 -6.30
CA VAL A 195 -1.25 0.75 -6.60
C VAL A 195 -2.65 0.90 -6.05
N VAL A 196 -2.87 1.99 -5.32
CA VAL A 196 -4.20 2.41 -4.85
C VAL A 196 -4.40 3.86 -5.28
N ALA A 197 -5.50 4.13 -5.97
CA ALA A 197 -5.87 5.47 -6.40
C ALA A 197 -7.23 5.86 -5.82
N LEU A 198 -7.29 7.04 -5.21
CA LEU A 198 -8.51 7.66 -4.70
C LEU A 198 -9.05 8.62 -5.75
N MET A 199 -10.34 8.57 -6.00
CA MET A 199 -11.07 9.56 -6.83
C MET A 199 -12.39 9.86 -6.15
N GLU A 200 -12.51 11.06 -5.58
CA GLU A 200 -13.66 11.42 -4.76
C GLU A 200 -13.88 10.38 -3.66
N ASP A 201 -15.04 9.75 -3.60
CA ASP A 201 -15.40 8.72 -2.64
C ASP A 201 -15.02 7.30 -3.10
N ASN A 202 -14.41 7.13 -4.26
CA ASN A 202 -14.08 5.84 -4.85
C ASN A 202 -12.60 5.51 -4.74
N ALA A 203 -12.26 4.22 -4.77
CA ALA A 203 -10.89 3.75 -4.87
C ALA A 203 -10.70 2.72 -5.99
N TYR A 204 -9.53 2.76 -6.61
CA TYR A 204 -9.11 1.87 -7.68
C TYR A 204 -7.85 1.14 -7.26
N PHE A 205 -7.83 -0.17 -7.47
CA PHE A 205 -6.79 -1.06 -7.00
C PHE A 205 -6.17 -1.82 -8.16
N SER A 206 -4.85 -1.77 -8.27
CA SER A 206 -4.10 -2.53 -9.29
C SER A 206 -2.86 -3.16 -8.67
N ARG A 207 -2.46 -4.33 -9.20
CA ARG A 207 -1.24 -5.04 -8.82
C ARG A 207 -0.36 -5.31 -10.02
N TYR A 208 0.94 -5.36 -9.77
CA TYR A 208 1.95 -5.66 -10.77
C TYR A 208 2.97 -6.66 -10.22
N SER A 209 3.39 -7.59 -11.07
CA SER A 209 4.49 -8.52 -10.79
C SER A 209 5.85 -7.82 -10.77
N ALA A 210 6.89 -8.56 -10.40
CA ALA A 210 8.26 -8.06 -10.33
C ALA A 210 8.76 -7.48 -11.66
N ASP A 211 8.31 -8.02 -12.78
CA ASP A 211 8.62 -7.57 -14.14
C ASP A 211 7.70 -6.43 -14.65
N GLY A 212 6.88 -5.87 -13.77
CA GLY A 212 5.99 -4.75 -14.08
C GLY A 212 4.74 -5.10 -14.88
N ARG A 213 4.41 -6.38 -15.03
CA ARG A 213 3.16 -6.79 -15.69
C ARG A 213 1.99 -6.69 -14.74
N LYS A 214 0.90 -6.08 -15.20
CA LYS A 214 -0.34 -6.01 -14.45
C LYS A 214 -0.88 -7.42 -14.15
N GLN A 215 -1.28 -7.64 -12.92
CA GLN A 215 -1.85 -8.89 -12.43
C GLN A 215 -3.36 -8.73 -12.19
N GLY A 216 -4.17 -9.35 -13.03
CA GLY A 216 -5.62 -9.26 -12.98
C GLY A 216 -6.17 -7.89 -13.42
N ASP A 217 -7.46 -7.71 -13.24
CA ASP A 217 -8.16 -6.47 -13.56
C ASP A 217 -8.00 -5.41 -12.45
N THR A 218 -8.24 -4.15 -12.80
CA THR A 218 -8.37 -3.10 -11.79
C THR A 218 -9.70 -3.29 -11.07
N ILE A 219 -9.64 -3.38 -9.74
CA ILE A 219 -10.82 -3.41 -8.89
C ILE A 219 -11.23 -1.97 -8.58
N MET A 220 -12.52 -1.67 -8.66
CA MET A 220 -13.08 -0.40 -8.22
C MET A 220 -14.01 -0.65 -7.03
N LEU A 221 -13.80 0.07 -5.95
CA LEU A 221 -14.74 0.18 -4.84
C LEU A 221 -15.42 1.55 -4.88
N THR A 222 -16.71 1.57 -4.62
CA THR A 222 -17.47 2.80 -4.45
C THR A 222 -17.78 3.03 -2.98
N ASP A 223 -17.93 4.30 -2.59
CA ASP A 223 -18.18 4.69 -1.20
C ASP A 223 -17.13 4.13 -0.21
N CYS A 224 -15.88 4.10 -0.60
CA CYS A 224 -14.79 3.51 0.19
C CYS A 224 -14.04 4.51 1.08
N ASN A 225 -14.34 5.79 0.97
CA ASN A 225 -13.83 6.85 1.84
C ASN A 225 -14.72 8.09 1.70
N THR A 226 -14.53 9.08 2.58
CA THR A 226 -15.10 10.41 2.38
C THR A 226 -14.08 11.26 1.64
N GLY A 227 -14.35 11.67 0.40
CA GLY A 227 -13.40 12.31 -0.51
C GLY A 227 -12.65 13.50 0.08
N SER A 228 -13.31 14.28 0.94
CA SER A 228 -12.72 15.45 1.61
C SER A 228 -11.85 15.14 2.84
N ILE A 229 -11.86 13.91 3.35
CA ILE A 229 -11.08 13.53 4.54
C ILE A 229 -9.61 13.36 4.18
N ASN A 230 -8.72 13.86 5.05
CA ASN A 230 -7.29 13.63 4.94
C ASN A 230 -6.96 12.19 5.31
N LEU A 231 -6.29 11.50 4.43
CA LEU A 231 -5.80 10.14 4.61
C LEU A 231 -4.27 10.10 4.53
N ALA A 232 -3.68 9.13 5.21
CA ALA A 232 -2.25 8.83 5.16
C ALA A 232 -2.01 7.61 4.28
N PRO A 233 -1.14 7.69 3.26
CA PRO A 233 -0.61 6.51 2.60
C PRO A 233 0.13 5.65 3.62
N THR A 234 -0.20 4.37 3.70
CA THR A 234 0.28 3.48 4.77
C THR A 234 0.62 2.09 4.24
N VAL A 235 1.70 1.53 4.77
CA VAL A 235 2.03 0.10 4.71
C VAL A 235 2.01 -0.45 6.12
N TYR A 236 1.29 -1.54 6.32
CA TYR A 236 1.11 -2.20 7.62
C TYR A 236 1.36 -3.69 7.48
N VAL A 237 2.06 -4.26 8.45
CA VAL A 237 2.29 -5.72 8.57
C VAL A 237 2.10 -6.16 10.00
N GLN A 238 1.42 -7.27 10.18
CA GLN A 238 1.13 -7.86 11.49
C GLN A 238 1.44 -9.35 11.46
N ASN A 239 1.99 -9.87 12.54
CA ASN A 239 2.11 -11.31 12.78
C ASN A 239 0.77 -11.88 13.25
N ARG A 240 0.32 -12.98 12.65
CA ARG A 240 -0.96 -13.65 12.95
C ARG A 240 -0.82 -14.91 13.80
N ALA A 241 0.41 -15.30 14.13
CA ALA A 241 0.63 -16.40 15.07
C ALA A 241 2.03 -16.29 15.67
N GLY A 242 2.13 -16.54 16.96
CA GLY A 242 3.39 -16.42 17.71
C GLY A 242 4.32 -17.58 17.47
N SER A 243 5.39 -17.40 16.67
CA SER A 243 6.61 -18.21 16.71
C SER A 243 7.75 -17.64 15.86
N ALA A 244 7.48 -16.78 14.90
CA ALA A 244 8.51 -16.18 14.06
C ALA A 244 8.09 -14.78 13.60
N SER A 245 9.02 -13.84 13.58
CA SER A 245 8.79 -12.52 13.01
C SER A 245 8.60 -12.58 11.49
N ARG A 246 7.87 -11.59 10.96
CA ARG A 246 7.63 -11.41 9.53
C ARG A 246 8.30 -10.13 9.07
N ASN A 247 8.98 -10.19 7.93
CA ASN A 247 9.65 -9.03 7.36
C ASN A 247 8.86 -8.53 6.16
N ILE A 248 8.78 -7.22 6.03
CA ILE A 248 8.39 -6.56 4.79
C ILE A 248 9.51 -5.63 4.36
N ASP A 249 9.94 -5.79 3.11
CA ASP A 249 10.89 -4.90 2.47
C ASP A 249 10.16 -4.00 1.49
N ILE A 250 10.48 -2.72 1.50
CA ILE A 250 9.96 -1.73 0.57
C ILE A 250 11.12 -1.18 -0.24
N ASP A 251 11.06 -1.30 -1.57
CA ASP A 251 12.06 -0.84 -2.51
C ASP A 251 11.77 0.60 -2.97
N PHE A 252 10.50 0.94 -3.19
CA PHE A 252 10.09 2.33 -3.35
C PHE A 252 8.71 2.61 -2.77
N PHE A 253 8.53 3.85 -2.40
CA PHE A 253 7.25 4.42 -1.99
C PHE A 253 6.99 5.69 -2.80
N LYS A 254 5.90 5.74 -3.53
CA LYS A 254 5.51 6.88 -4.37
C LYS A 254 4.11 7.33 -4.04
N MET A 255 3.90 8.64 -4.02
CA MET A 255 2.59 9.27 -3.83
C MET A 255 2.50 10.51 -4.71
N TRP A 256 1.34 10.75 -5.29
CA TRP A 256 1.01 11.99 -5.98
C TRP A 256 -0.47 12.31 -5.86
N GLN A 257 -0.78 13.59 -5.92
CA GLN A 257 -2.15 14.10 -5.93
C GLN A 257 -2.20 15.48 -6.61
N LEU A 258 -3.40 15.91 -6.98
CA LEU A 258 -3.62 17.25 -7.51
C LEU A 258 -3.38 18.29 -6.41
N ARG A 259 -2.82 19.44 -6.82
CA ARG A 259 -2.90 20.67 -6.03
C ARG A 259 -4.17 21.38 -6.43
N ARG A 260 -5.07 21.57 -5.48
CA ARG A 260 -6.15 22.52 -5.65
C ARG A 260 -5.77 23.80 -4.90
N SER A 261 -5.80 24.92 -5.62
CA SER A 261 -5.67 26.28 -5.09
C SER A 261 -6.89 26.65 -4.26
#